data_1a15689b638cc25ab1a2d6294f86a9f6
#
_entry.id   1a15689b638cc25ab1a2d6294f86a9f6
#
_cell.length_a   1.000
_cell.length_b   1.000
_cell.length_c   1.000
_cell.angle_alpha   90.00
_cell.angle_beta   90.00
_cell.angle_gamma   90.00
#
_symmetry.space_group_name_H-M   'P 1'
#
loop_
_entity.id
_entity.type
_entity.pdbx_description
1 polymer ?
#
loop_
_entity_poly.entity_id
_entity_poly.type
_entity_poly.pdbx_seq_one_letter_code
_entity_poly.pdbx_strand_id
1 'polypeptide(L)'
;ISAFTKQNGSNTTISGRVTDNTEVAEVLIDGQAQQLSSNGTFETKFYIPRTGKTIEIVAFDLKGNKASKTIKIERGNIQQASGPVFDTLNPSGKTVASNPNALALIIGVADYSRTNANALYADKDAQQFYDYATMKLGIPSSNIKELVNAKADRVEITLAVKDWIARSTKSGKTDIYVFFAGHGLSTADGKDMFLLPYDGLPRLLQDSAIKRDQLFADIQKANPKSVTVFLDT
;
A
#
# COMPACT_ATOMS: atom_id res chain seq x y z
N ILE A 1 -26.14 14.64 21.34
CA ILE A 1 -25.22 13.69 20.69
C ILE A 1 -24.55 12.84 21.78
N SER A 2 -24.76 11.52 21.78
CA SER A 2 -23.98 10.55 22.53
C SER A 2 -23.11 9.75 21.57
N ALA A 3 -21.85 9.49 21.94
CA ALA A 3 -20.95 8.70 21.11
C ALA A 3 -19.92 7.96 21.97
N PHE A 4 -19.62 6.74 21.57
CA PHE A 4 -18.69 5.82 22.21
C PHE A 4 -17.67 5.35 21.16
N THR A 5 -16.49 5.00 21.62
CA THR A 5 -15.41 4.50 20.77
C THR A 5 -15.01 3.08 21.20
N LYS A 6 -14.83 2.20 20.20
CA LYS A 6 -14.27 0.86 20.41
C LYS A 6 -13.05 0.72 19.50
N GLN A 7 -11.87 0.68 20.11
CA GLN A 7 -10.61 0.58 19.38
C GLN A 7 -10.23 -0.88 19.13
N ASN A 8 -9.77 -1.15 17.91
CA ASN A 8 -9.20 -2.44 17.52
C ASN A 8 -7.96 -2.18 16.67
N GLY A 9 -6.80 -2.23 17.31
CA GLY A 9 -5.52 -1.91 16.67
C GLY A 9 -5.44 -0.46 16.19
N SER A 10 -5.19 -0.28 14.91
CA SER A 10 -5.15 1.04 14.26
C SER A 10 -6.52 1.57 13.82
N ASN A 11 -7.57 0.76 13.95
CA ASN A 11 -8.93 1.15 13.60
C ASN A 11 -9.77 1.39 14.85
N THR A 12 -10.65 2.37 14.77
CA THR A 12 -11.63 2.65 15.83
C THR A 12 -13.02 2.69 15.21
N THR A 13 -13.93 1.96 15.82
CA THR A 13 -15.35 2.09 15.53
C THR A 13 -15.93 3.17 16.45
N ILE A 14 -16.59 4.15 15.89
CA ILE A 14 -17.36 5.16 16.61
C ILE A 14 -18.83 4.82 16.42
N SER A 15 -19.50 4.53 17.49
CA SER A 15 -20.94 4.30 17.52
C SER A 15 -21.60 5.33 18.42
N GLY A 16 -22.80 5.77 18.05
CA GLY A 16 -23.48 6.76 18.84
C GLY A 16 -24.95 6.93 18.47
N ARG A 17 -25.55 7.91 19.11
CA ARG A 17 -26.94 8.30 18.87
C ARG A 17 -27.09 9.82 18.89
N VAL A 18 -27.82 10.31 17.93
CA VAL A 18 -28.25 11.70 17.86
C VAL A 18 -29.76 11.76 17.98
N THR A 19 -30.24 12.58 18.88
CA THR A 19 -31.68 12.82 19.09
C THR A 19 -31.92 14.30 19.24
N ASP A 20 -33.04 14.76 18.74
CA ASP A 20 -33.53 16.10 18.89
C ASP A 20 -35.03 16.10 19.23
N ASN A 21 -35.55 17.19 19.78
CA ASN A 21 -36.96 17.36 20.09
C ASN A 21 -37.83 17.69 18.88
N THR A 22 -37.22 18.06 17.76
CA THR A 22 -37.89 18.29 16.47
C THR A 22 -37.61 17.14 15.52
N GLU A 23 -36.52 17.20 14.82
CA GLU A 23 -36.01 16.10 13.97
C GLU A 23 -34.55 16.43 13.62
N VAL A 24 -33.70 15.40 13.50
CA VAL A 24 -32.33 15.57 13.04
C VAL A 24 -32.31 15.58 11.52
N ALA A 25 -31.90 16.71 10.93
CA ALA A 25 -31.83 16.90 9.48
C ALA A 25 -30.57 16.27 8.89
N GLU A 26 -29.42 16.48 9.54
CA GLU A 26 -28.13 16.00 9.05
C GLU A 26 -27.16 15.72 10.20
N VAL A 27 -26.33 14.70 10.02
CA VAL A 27 -25.19 14.42 10.89
C VAL A 27 -23.94 14.32 10.04
N LEU A 28 -22.90 15.08 10.42
CA LEU A 28 -21.57 15.01 9.84
C LEU A 28 -20.62 14.40 10.87
N ILE A 29 -19.79 13.44 10.44
CA ILE A 29 -18.71 12.89 11.24
C ILE A 29 -17.41 13.12 10.49
N ASP A 30 -16.52 13.90 11.09
CA ASP A 30 -15.28 14.36 10.46
C ASP A 30 -15.51 15.03 9.09
N GLY A 31 -16.60 15.81 8.98
CA GLY A 31 -17.03 16.52 7.76
C GLY A 31 -17.76 15.65 6.73
N GLN A 32 -17.94 14.35 6.97
CA GLN A 32 -18.66 13.46 6.06
C GLN A 32 -20.09 13.18 6.55
N ALA A 33 -21.06 13.29 5.64
CA ALA A 33 -22.46 13.00 5.95
C ALA A 33 -22.63 11.53 6.37
N GLN A 34 -23.32 11.34 7.49
CA GLN A 34 -23.58 10.01 8.09
C GLN A 34 -25.08 9.73 8.08
N GLN A 35 -25.46 8.59 7.50
CA GLN A 35 -26.84 8.12 7.61
C GLN A 35 -27.11 7.60 9.01
N LEU A 36 -28.25 8.01 9.57
CA LEU A 36 -28.78 7.50 10.81
C LEU A 36 -29.77 6.36 10.55
N SER A 37 -29.78 5.39 11.46
CA SER A 37 -30.87 4.42 11.52
C SER A 37 -32.16 5.11 12.02
N SER A 38 -33.31 4.45 11.90
CA SER A 38 -34.62 4.99 12.30
C SER A 38 -34.71 5.40 13.78
N ASN A 39 -33.84 4.87 14.64
CA ASN A 39 -33.74 5.24 16.06
C ASN A 39 -32.66 6.27 16.36
N GLY A 40 -32.10 6.91 15.32
CA GLY A 40 -31.06 7.95 15.43
C GLY A 40 -29.66 7.43 15.73
N THR A 41 -29.40 6.12 15.59
CA THR A 41 -28.06 5.57 15.83
C THR A 41 -27.20 5.57 14.57
N PHE A 42 -25.89 5.64 14.76
CA PHE A 42 -24.88 5.53 13.72
C PHE A 42 -23.71 4.66 14.17
N GLU A 43 -23.01 4.10 13.18
CA GLU A 43 -21.73 3.42 13.37
C GLU A 43 -20.83 3.72 12.19
N THR A 44 -19.59 4.11 12.47
CA THR A 44 -18.58 4.38 11.42
C THR A 44 -17.19 3.98 11.90
N LYS A 45 -16.28 3.69 10.99
CA LYS A 45 -14.92 3.24 11.28
C LYS A 45 -13.91 4.27 10.79
N PHE A 46 -12.90 4.53 11.62
CA PHE A 46 -11.80 5.41 11.30
C PHE A 46 -10.47 4.73 11.55
N TYR A 47 -9.53 4.99 10.66
CA TYR A 47 -8.12 4.73 10.92
C TYR A 47 -7.57 5.80 11.86
N ILE A 48 -6.86 5.40 12.89
CA ILE A 48 -6.22 6.29 13.87
C ILE A 48 -4.71 6.25 13.66
N PRO A 49 -4.10 7.33 13.20
CA PRO A 49 -2.65 7.41 13.07
C PRO A 49 -1.96 7.34 14.44
N ARG A 50 -0.65 7.11 14.47
CA ARG A 50 0.12 7.01 15.74
C ARG A 50 0.05 8.27 16.58
N THR A 51 -0.13 9.42 15.96
CA THR A 51 -0.29 10.72 16.61
C THR A 51 -1.67 10.94 17.25
N GLY A 52 -2.56 9.94 17.12
CA GLY A 52 -3.97 10.09 17.47
C GLY A 52 -4.78 10.80 16.39
N LYS A 53 -6.07 10.90 16.60
CA LYS A 53 -7.00 11.63 15.73
C LYS A 53 -8.07 12.32 16.56
N THR A 54 -8.41 13.55 16.18
CA THR A 54 -9.56 14.26 16.74
C THR A 54 -10.68 14.20 15.69
N ILE A 55 -11.86 13.75 16.12
CA ILE A 55 -13.03 13.58 15.25
C ILE A 55 -14.13 14.48 15.79
N GLU A 56 -14.70 15.29 14.93
CA GLU A 56 -15.85 16.14 15.25
C GLU A 56 -17.14 15.48 14.71
N ILE A 57 -18.15 15.40 15.58
CA ILE A 57 -19.52 15.00 15.22
C ILE A 57 -20.37 16.24 15.30
N VAL A 58 -21.01 16.57 14.21
CA VAL A 58 -21.91 17.75 14.08
C VAL A 58 -23.27 17.27 13.67
N ALA A 59 -24.30 17.76 14.36
CA ALA A 59 -25.69 17.47 14.02
C ALA A 59 -26.44 18.78 13.79
N PHE A 60 -27.30 18.80 12.78
CA PHE A 60 -28.22 19.89 12.48
C PHE A 60 -29.66 19.41 12.62
N ASP A 61 -30.52 20.25 13.18
CA ASP A 61 -31.97 20.03 13.18
C ASP A 61 -32.61 20.62 11.90
N LEU A 62 -33.92 20.40 11.70
CA LEU A 62 -34.66 20.96 10.58
C LEU A 62 -34.79 22.51 10.60
N LYS A 63 -34.48 23.15 11.74
CA LYS A 63 -34.48 24.60 11.89
C LYS A 63 -33.12 25.23 11.64
N GLY A 64 -32.09 24.39 11.38
CA GLY A 64 -30.71 24.83 11.17
C GLY A 64 -29.90 25.04 12.46
N ASN A 65 -30.42 24.66 13.63
CA ASN A 65 -29.62 24.71 14.84
C ASN A 65 -28.54 23.61 14.81
N LYS A 66 -27.38 23.95 15.36
CA LYS A 66 -26.19 23.10 15.33
C LYS A 66 -25.82 22.62 16.74
N ALA A 67 -25.56 21.33 16.88
CA ALA A 67 -24.88 20.75 18.05
C ALA A 67 -23.60 20.03 17.59
N SER A 68 -22.53 20.11 18.38
CA SER A 68 -21.29 19.40 18.05
C SER A 68 -20.72 18.66 19.28
N LYS A 69 -19.97 17.60 18.99
CA LYS A 69 -19.20 16.83 19.96
C LYS A 69 -17.87 16.45 19.38
N THR A 70 -16.80 16.76 20.09
CA THR A 70 -15.44 16.40 19.68
C THR A 70 -14.98 15.19 20.49
N ILE A 71 -14.36 14.22 19.82
CA ILE A 71 -13.76 13.04 20.41
C ILE A 71 -12.29 13.01 20.03
N LYS A 72 -11.41 13.07 21.02
CA LYS A 72 -9.98 12.84 20.84
C LYS A 72 -9.69 11.37 21.06
N ILE A 73 -9.14 10.71 20.06
CA ILE A 73 -8.78 9.29 20.11
C ILE A 73 -7.26 9.22 20.05
N GLU A 74 -6.67 8.74 21.12
CA GLU A 74 -5.26 8.41 21.16
C GLU A 74 -5.10 6.95 20.75
N ARG A 75 -4.14 6.68 19.89
CA ARG A 75 -3.82 5.29 19.58
C ARG A 75 -3.18 4.67 20.80
N GLY A 76 -3.92 3.81 21.52
CA GLY A 76 -3.39 3.08 22.66
C GLY A 76 -2.11 2.35 22.25
N ASN A 77 -1.12 2.32 23.12
CA ASN A 77 0.03 1.44 22.96
C ASN A 77 -0.50 0.03 22.75
N ILE A 78 -0.46 -0.44 21.51
CA ILE A 78 -0.64 -1.86 21.26
C ILE A 78 0.53 -2.50 22.02
N GLN A 79 0.27 -3.15 23.14
CA GLN A 79 1.18 -4.19 23.59
C GLN A 79 1.32 -5.11 22.38
N GLN A 80 2.46 -4.99 21.70
CA GLN A 80 2.83 -5.97 20.70
C GLN A 80 2.71 -7.30 21.42
N ALA A 81 1.70 -8.08 21.03
CA ALA A 81 1.76 -9.49 21.29
C ALA A 81 3.17 -9.87 20.90
N SER A 82 3.91 -10.52 21.80
CA SER A 82 5.26 -10.99 21.58
C SER A 82 5.24 -11.98 20.42
N GLY A 83 5.11 -11.45 19.20
CA GLY A 83 5.36 -12.16 17.98
C GLY A 83 6.86 -12.48 17.92
N PRO A 84 7.28 -13.42 17.09
CA PRO A 84 8.68 -13.73 16.92
C PRO A 84 9.44 -12.42 16.69
N VAL A 85 10.45 -12.15 17.51
CA VAL A 85 11.36 -11.02 17.32
C VAL A 85 12.16 -11.35 16.07
N PHE A 86 11.77 -10.76 14.95
CA PHE A 86 12.60 -10.80 13.75
C PHE A 86 13.77 -9.86 13.96
N ASP A 87 14.97 -10.33 13.64
CA ASP A 87 16.12 -9.42 13.51
C ASP A 87 15.76 -8.30 12.55
N THR A 88 16.19 -7.08 12.88
CA THR A 88 16.07 -5.96 11.95
C THR A 88 16.66 -6.38 10.61
N LEU A 89 15.96 -6.13 9.52
CA LEU A 89 16.47 -6.26 8.15
C LEU A 89 17.68 -5.34 8.01
N ASN A 90 18.84 -5.83 8.48
CA ASN A 90 20.11 -5.13 8.36
C ASN A 90 20.92 -5.80 7.24
N PRO A 91 20.99 -5.22 6.05
CA PRO A 91 21.77 -5.77 4.95
C PRO A 91 23.26 -5.84 5.28
N SER A 92 23.79 -4.99 6.18
CA SER A 92 25.21 -4.94 6.55
C SER A 92 25.69 -6.09 7.47
N GLY A 93 24.83 -7.03 7.88
CA GLY A 93 25.24 -8.21 8.62
C GLY A 93 25.99 -9.26 7.75
N LYS A 94 26.08 -10.51 8.22
CA LYS A 94 26.76 -11.59 7.47
C LYS A 94 26.25 -11.71 6.05
N THR A 95 27.15 -11.65 5.07
CA THR A 95 26.85 -11.94 3.67
C THR A 95 26.73 -13.45 3.46
N VAL A 96 25.98 -13.85 2.44
CA VAL A 96 25.86 -15.24 2.00
C VAL A 96 26.74 -15.50 0.77
N ALA A 97 26.91 -16.77 0.44
CA ALA A 97 27.61 -17.17 -0.79
C ALA A 97 26.88 -16.62 -2.03
N SER A 98 27.63 -16.31 -3.07
CA SER A 98 27.07 -15.83 -4.34
C SER A 98 26.14 -16.85 -4.97
N ASN A 99 24.96 -16.37 -5.41
CA ASN A 99 23.98 -17.13 -6.18
C ASN A 99 23.90 -16.62 -7.62
N PRO A 100 24.77 -17.08 -8.53
CA PRO A 100 24.80 -16.59 -9.90
C PRO A 100 23.60 -17.03 -10.75
N ASN A 101 22.75 -17.92 -10.24
CA ASN A 101 21.53 -18.35 -10.89
C ASN A 101 20.28 -17.57 -10.42
N ALA A 102 20.44 -16.57 -9.57
CA ALA A 102 19.36 -15.70 -9.18
C ALA A 102 19.38 -14.38 -9.97
N LEU A 103 18.18 -13.86 -10.27
CA LEU A 103 17.94 -12.52 -10.84
C LEU A 103 17.07 -11.72 -9.88
N ALA A 104 17.25 -10.41 -9.84
CA ALA A 104 16.35 -9.51 -9.14
C ALA A 104 15.91 -8.35 -10.04
N LEU A 105 14.59 -8.14 -10.15
CA LEU A 105 13.98 -6.93 -10.68
C LEU A 105 13.45 -6.11 -9.51
N ILE A 106 14.02 -4.92 -9.32
CA ILE A 106 13.72 -4.04 -8.19
C ILE A 106 13.13 -2.76 -8.74
N ILE A 107 11.91 -2.42 -8.29
CA ILE A 107 11.17 -1.25 -8.76
C ILE A 107 10.74 -0.44 -7.55
N GLY A 108 11.10 0.85 -7.54
CA GLY A 108 10.71 1.81 -6.50
C GLY A 108 10.20 3.11 -7.11
N VAL A 109 8.93 3.43 -6.87
CA VAL A 109 8.31 4.64 -7.42
C VAL A 109 7.80 5.49 -6.27
N ALA A 110 8.63 6.45 -5.81
CA ALA A 110 8.26 7.41 -4.79
C ALA A 110 7.55 8.63 -5.39
N ASP A 111 8.02 9.10 -6.53
CA ASP A 111 7.48 10.27 -7.26
C ASP A 111 6.81 9.83 -8.56
N TYR A 112 5.74 10.53 -8.92
CA TYR A 112 4.94 10.24 -10.12
C TYR A 112 4.83 11.48 -10.99
N SER A 113 5.01 11.33 -12.30
CA SER A 113 4.94 12.47 -13.24
C SER A 113 3.53 12.96 -13.54
N ARG A 114 2.50 12.15 -13.23
CA ARG A 114 1.10 12.41 -13.62
C ARG A 114 0.12 12.44 -12.46
N THR A 115 0.61 12.38 -11.22
CA THR A 115 -0.18 12.53 -10.00
C THR A 115 0.67 13.13 -8.89
N ASN A 116 0.04 13.88 -7.99
CA ASN A 116 0.71 14.45 -6.81
C ASN A 116 0.68 13.51 -5.59
N ALA A 117 0.12 12.32 -5.74
CA ALA A 117 0.10 11.32 -4.68
C ALA A 117 1.43 10.56 -4.68
N ASN A 118 2.37 10.99 -3.84
CA ASN A 118 3.66 10.34 -3.70
C ASN A 118 3.58 9.11 -2.80
N ALA A 119 4.35 8.06 -3.12
CA ALA A 119 4.57 6.90 -2.26
C ALA A 119 5.87 7.12 -1.47
N LEU A 120 5.75 7.76 -0.30
CA LEU A 120 6.90 8.14 0.51
C LEU A 120 7.79 6.93 0.83
N TYR A 121 9.10 7.09 0.59
CA TYR A 121 10.15 6.10 0.85
C TYR A 121 10.23 4.90 -0.12
N ALA A 122 9.37 4.76 -1.11
CA ALA A 122 9.42 3.65 -2.05
C ALA A 122 10.76 3.53 -2.80
N ASP A 123 11.42 4.66 -3.08
CA ASP A 123 12.78 4.71 -3.63
C ASP A 123 13.83 4.20 -2.64
N LYS A 124 13.66 4.45 -1.34
CA LYS A 124 14.55 3.99 -0.28
C LYS A 124 14.37 2.50 -0.01
N ASP A 125 13.12 2.03 -0.06
CA ASP A 125 12.81 0.62 0.11
C ASP A 125 13.41 -0.21 -1.03
N ALA A 126 13.35 0.30 -2.27
CA ALA A 126 14.02 -0.31 -3.42
C ALA A 126 15.55 -0.40 -3.20
N GLN A 127 16.18 0.68 -2.75
CA GLN A 127 17.62 0.70 -2.45
C GLN A 127 17.97 -0.28 -1.33
N GLN A 128 17.18 -0.32 -0.26
CA GLN A 128 17.38 -1.26 0.84
C GLN A 128 17.21 -2.72 0.37
N PHE A 129 16.25 -2.98 -0.50
CA PHE A 129 16.07 -4.31 -1.06
C PHE A 129 17.23 -4.69 -1.99
N TYR A 130 17.81 -3.74 -2.74
CA TYR A 130 19.02 -3.96 -3.52
C TYR A 130 20.18 -4.47 -2.64
N ASP A 131 20.40 -3.79 -1.51
CA ASP A 131 21.44 -4.19 -0.56
C ASP A 131 21.13 -5.56 0.05
N TYR A 132 19.87 -5.84 0.35
CA TYR A 132 19.45 -7.16 0.81
C TYR A 132 19.66 -8.24 -0.26
N ALA A 133 19.29 -7.96 -1.50
CA ALA A 133 19.46 -8.90 -2.62
C ALA A 133 20.94 -9.28 -2.84
N THR A 134 21.84 -8.30 -2.76
CA THR A 134 23.28 -8.57 -2.89
C THR A 134 23.87 -9.29 -1.69
N MET A 135 23.56 -8.84 -0.47
CA MET A 135 24.23 -9.32 0.75
C MET A 135 23.58 -10.56 1.36
N LYS A 136 22.24 -10.71 1.25
CA LYS A 136 21.47 -11.77 1.91
C LYS A 136 20.92 -12.82 0.95
N LEU A 137 20.62 -12.46 -0.29
CA LEU A 137 20.24 -13.44 -1.33
C LEU A 137 21.44 -13.84 -2.19
N GLY A 138 22.58 -13.17 -2.05
CA GLY A 138 23.82 -13.47 -2.76
C GLY A 138 23.72 -13.18 -4.27
N ILE A 139 22.79 -12.33 -4.70
CA ILE A 139 22.58 -12.05 -6.11
C ILE A 139 23.69 -11.12 -6.58
N PRO A 140 24.48 -11.50 -7.60
CA PRO A 140 25.48 -10.59 -8.18
C PRO A 140 24.85 -9.31 -8.71
N SER A 141 25.48 -8.16 -8.52
CA SER A 141 24.96 -6.88 -9.00
C SER A 141 24.68 -6.85 -10.51
N SER A 142 25.44 -7.62 -11.30
CA SER A 142 25.19 -7.82 -12.75
C SER A 142 23.85 -8.52 -13.04
N ASN A 143 23.29 -9.20 -12.07
CA ASN A 143 22.03 -9.94 -12.16
C ASN A 143 20.86 -9.17 -11.50
N ILE A 144 21.07 -7.90 -11.21
CA ILE A 144 20.03 -7.02 -10.65
C ILE A 144 19.69 -5.92 -11.64
N LYS A 145 18.42 -5.77 -11.95
CA LYS A 145 17.85 -4.64 -12.67
C LYS A 145 17.10 -3.78 -11.68
N GLU A 146 17.59 -2.58 -11.43
CA GLU A 146 16.97 -1.61 -10.55
C GLU A 146 16.35 -0.47 -11.36
N LEU A 147 15.07 -0.19 -11.12
CA LEU A 147 14.30 0.88 -11.74
C LEU A 147 13.70 1.76 -10.64
N VAL A 148 14.14 3.01 -10.53
CA VAL A 148 13.70 3.94 -9.48
C VAL A 148 13.18 5.23 -10.09
N ASN A 149 12.03 5.68 -9.60
CA ASN A 149 11.36 6.92 -10.01
C ASN A 149 11.29 7.04 -11.54
N ALA A 150 11.85 8.08 -12.15
CA ALA A 150 11.78 8.32 -13.60
C ALA A 150 12.32 7.17 -14.48
N LYS A 151 13.13 6.27 -13.90
CA LYS A 151 13.58 5.04 -14.61
C LYS A 151 12.57 3.90 -14.50
N ALA A 152 11.54 4.03 -13.67
CA ALA A 152 10.49 3.03 -13.48
C ALA A 152 9.23 3.41 -14.27
N ASP A 153 9.38 3.89 -15.50
CA ASP A 153 8.27 4.12 -16.39
C ASP A 153 7.70 2.79 -16.95
N ARG A 154 6.53 2.86 -17.55
CA ARG A 154 5.84 1.67 -18.08
C ARG A 154 6.65 0.91 -19.11
N VAL A 155 7.39 1.63 -19.96
CA VAL A 155 8.20 1.04 -21.04
C VAL A 155 9.39 0.29 -20.44
N GLU A 156 10.12 0.93 -19.54
CA GLU A 156 11.30 0.32 -18.90
C GLU A 156 10.93 -0.90 -18.05
N ILE A 157 9.83 -0.85 -17.31
CA ILE A 157 9.33 -2.03 -16.57
C ILE A 157 8.97 -3.15 -17.56
N THR A 158 8.30 -2.83 -18.65
CA THR A 158 7.92 -3.83 -19.67
C THR A 158 9.15 -4.45 -20.32
N LEU A 159 10.16 -3.66 -20.66
CA LEU A 159 11.43 -4.14 -21.21
C LEU A 159 12.19 -5.01 -20.19
N ALA A 160 12.20 -4.61 -18.93
CA ALA A 160 12.82 -5.42 -17.87
C ALA A 160 12.20 -6.83 -17.79
N VAL A 161 10.89 -6.94 -17.92
CA VAL A 161 10.19 -8.23 -17.85
C VAL A 161 10.28 -9.02 -19.15
N LYS A 162 9.92 -8.41 -20.29
CA LYS A 162 9.76 -9.14 -21.55
C LYS A 162 11.06 -9.37 -22.29
N ASP A 163 12.09 -8.60 -22.00
CA ASP A 163 13.37 -8.70 -22.68
C ASP A 163 14.50 -9.09 -21.72
N TRP A 164 14.77 -8.30 -20.66
CA TRP A 164 15.90 -8.57 -19.78
C TRP A 164 15.72 -9.89 -18.97
N ILE A 165 14.58 -10.11 -18.30
CA ILE A 165 14.30 -11.37 -17.61
C ILE A 165 14.34 -12.54 -18.59
N ALA A 166 13.68 -12.42 -19.75
CA ALA A 166 13.60 -13.49 -20.72
C ALA A 166 14.99 -13.94 -21.21
N ARG A 167 15.90 -13.00 -21.48
CA ARG A 167 17.27 -13.31 -21.93
C ARG A 167 18.19 -13.77 -20.81
N SER A 168 17.99 -13.30 -19.59
CA SER A 168 18.87 -13.61 -18.46
C SER A 168 18.49 -14.91 -17.73
N THR A 169 17.27 -15.40 -17.93
CA THR A 169 16.77 -16.62 -17.29
C THR A 169 17.31 -17.89 -17.96
N LYS A 170 17.91 -18.75 -17.15
CA LYS A 170 18.22 -20.13 -17.55
C LYS A 170 17.01 -20.98 -17.18
N SER A 171 16.30 -21.48 -18.18
CA SER A 171 15.06 -22.27 -18.05
C SER A 171 15.18 -23.38 -16.98
N GLY A 172 14.25 -23.38 -16.03
CA GLY A 172 14.17 -24.35 -14.93
C GLY A 172 15.30 -24.26 -13.88
N LYS A 173 16.19 -23.25 -13.97
CA LYS A 173 17.37 -23.14 -13.08
C LYS A 173 17.47 -21.79 -12.37
N THR A 174 16.81 -20.73 -12.87
CA THR A 174 16.94 -19.38 -12.34
C THR A 174 15.84 -19.11 -11.31
N ASP A 175 16.25 -18.65 -10.13
CA ASP A 175 15.37 -18.10 -9.13
C ASP A 175 15.20 -16.59 -9.40
N ILE A 176 13.96 -16.11 -9.58
CA ILE A 176 13.66 -14.71 -9.86
C ILE A 176 13.02 -14.07 -8.63
N TYR A 177 13.58 -12.94 -8.24
CA TYR A 177 13.05 -12.08 -7.18
C TYR A 177 12.53 -10.79 -7.80
N VAL A 178 11.29 -10.43 -7.50
CA VAL A 178 10.68 -9.17 -7.93
C VAL A 178 10.30 -8.38 -6.70
N PHE A 179 10.78 -7.17 -6.61
CA PHE A 179 10.41 -6.22 -5.58
C PHE A 179 9.74 -5.01 -6.24
N PHE A 180 8.61 -4.60 -5.71
CA PHE A 180 7.93 -3.38 -6.10
C PHE A 180 7.50 -2.61 -4.85
N ALA A 181 7.93 -1.35 -4.75
CA ALA A 181 7.43 -0.38 -3.79
C ALA A 181 6.83 0.82 -4.54
N GLY A 182 5.58 1.18 -4.19
CA GLY A 182 4.86 2.26 -4.86
C GLY A 182 3.34 2.06 -4.79
N HIS A 183 2.57 2.83 -5.57
CA HIS A 183 1.12 2.70 -5.56
C HIS A 183 0.62 1.44 -6.26
N GLY A 184 -0.16 0.65 -5.52
CA GLY A 184 -1.03 -0.39 -6.05
C GLY A 184 -2.48 0.11 -6.12
N LEU A 185 -3.14 -0.11 -7.25
CA LEU A 185 -4.51 0.33 -7.50
C LEU A 185 -5.35 -0.84 -8.01
N SER A 186 -6.64 -0.84 -7.70
CA SER A 186 -7.59 -1.83 -8.23
C SER A 186 -8.63 -1.19 -9.13
N THR A 187 -9.24 -1.98 -10.00
CA THR A 187 -10.50 -1.61 -10.66
C THR A 187 -11.60 -1.41 -9.62
N ALA A 188 -12.65 -0.67 -9.99
CA ALA A 188 -13.78 -0.39 -9.10
C ALA A 188 -14.49 -1.65 -8.59
N ASP A 189 -14.46 -2.74 -9.36
CA ASP A 189 -15.03 -4.06 -8.99
C ASP A 189 -14.04 -4.94 -8.20
N GLY A 190 -12.80 -4.46 -7.97
CA GLY A 190 -11.75 -5.15 -7.21
C GLY A 190 -11.14 -6.37 -7.90
N LYS A 191 -11.49 -6.65 -9.17
CA LYS A 191 -11.01 -7.87 -9.85
C LYS A 191 -9.58 -7.77 -10.36
N ASP A 192 -9.22 -6.61 -10.86
CA ASP A 192 -7.91 -6.38 -11.45
C ASP A 192 -7.06 -5.48 -10.54
N MET A 193 -5.83 -5.88 -10.34
CA MET A 193 -4.83 -5.12 -9.58
C MET A 193 -3.74 -4.60 -10.52
N PHE A 194 -3.35 -3.36 -10.30
CA PHE A 194 -2.36 -2.65 -11.11
C PHE A 194 -1.26 -2.06 -10.23
N LEU A 195 -0.04 -2.12 -10.72
CA LEU A 195 1.12 -1.41 -10.19
C LEU A 195 1.29 -0.14 -11.00
N LEU A 196 1.35 1.01 -10.34
CA LEU A 196 1.45 2.30 -11.01
C LEU A 196 2.91 2.61 -11.33
N PRO A 197 3.32 2.71 -12.62
CA PRO A 197 4.67 3.15 -12.98
C PRO A 197 4.81 4.67 -12.82
N TYR A 198 6.02 5.21 -12.94
CA TYR A 198 6.32 6.63 -12.81
C TYR A 198 5.43 7.53 -13.68
N ASP A 199 5.16 7.10 -14.92
CA ASP A 199 4.33 7.80 -15.91
C ASP A 199 2.85 7.35 -15.90
N GLY A 200 2.47 6.51 -14.92
CA GLY A 200 1.12 5.98 -14.79
C GLY A 200 0.09 7.06 -14.44
N LEU A 201 -1.10 6.92 -15.00
CA LEU A 201 -2.24 7.80 -14.74
C LEU A 201 -3.36 7.03 -14.05
N PRO A 202 -3.71 7.31 -12.78
CA PRO A 202 -4.72 6.58 -12.03
C PRO A 202 -6.10 6.48 -12.70
N ARG A 203 -6.45 7.45 -13.54
CA ARG A 203 -7.72 7.47 -14.29
C ARG A 203 -7.73 6.56 -15.53
N LEU A 204 -6.56 6.08 -15.96
CA LEU A 204 -6.38 5.25 -17.16
C LEU A 204 -5.55 4.00 -16.82
N LEU A 205 -5.96 3.23 -15.79
CA LEU A 205 -5.20 2.10 -15.29
C LEU A 205 -4.89 1.06 -16.37
N GLN A 206 -5.87 0.71 -17.20
CA GLN A 206 -5.72 -0.29 -18.27
C GLN A 206 -4.65 0.11 -19.30
N ASP A 207 -4.52 1.41 -19.58
CA ASP A 207 -3.66 1.92 -20.64
C ASP A 207 -2.28 2.37 -20.13
N SER A 208 -2.18 2.78 -18.85
CA SER A 208 -1.00 3.44 -18.32
C SER A 208 -0.34 2.72 -17.14
N ALA A 209 -1.01 1.75 -16.51
CA ALA A 209 -0.44 0.98 -15.41
C ALA A 209 -0.05 -0.44 -15.83
N ILE A 210 0.66 -1.13 -14.95
CA ILE A 210 1.07 -2.52 -15.16
C ILE A 210 0.06 -3.43 -14.46
N LYS A 211 -0.70 -4.22 -15.22
CA LYS A 211 -1.58 -5.22 -14.64
C LYS A 211 -0.75 -6.31 -13.96
N ARG A 212 -0.95 -6.49 -12.64
CA ARG A 212 -0.16 -7.42 -11.80
C ARG A 212 -0.12 -8.84 -12.37
N ASP A 213 -1.29 -9.37 -12.70
CA ASP A 213 -1.39 -10.77 -13.15
C ASP A 213 -0.73 -10.97 -14.52
N GLN A 214 -0.77 -9.95 -15.41
CA GLN A 214 -0.07 -9.98 -16.67
C GLN A 214 1.45 -9.93 -16.48
N LEU A 215 1.93 -9.11 -15.52
CA LEU A 215 3.34 -9.07 -15.15
C LEU A 215 3.83 -10.45 -14.72
N PHE A 216 3.08 -11.12 -13.84
CA PHE A 216 3.43 -12.46 -13.36
C PHE A 216 3.41 -13.50 -14.49
N ALA A 217 2.40 -13.45 -15.35
CA ALA A 217 2.31 -14.34 -16.50
C ALA A 217 3.47 -14.14 -17.48
N ASP A 218 3.90 -12.91 -17.71
CA ASP A 218 5.03 -12.61 -18.59
C ASP A 218 6.37 -13.09 -17.99
N ILE A 219 6.58 -12.97 -16.69
CA ILE A 219 7.76 -13.53 -15.99
C ILE A 219 7.78 -15.06 -16.11
N GLN A 220 6.64 -15.71 -15.92
CA GLN A 220 6.53 -17.18 -16.02
C GLN A 220 6.87 -17.73 -17.40
N LYS A 221 6.70 -16.95 -18.47
CA LYS A 221 7.09 -17.36 -19.84
C LYS A 221 8.58 -17.65 -20.00
N ALA A 222 9.43 -17.06 -19.16
CA ALA A 222 10.85 -17.36 -19.14
C ALA A 222 11.17 -18.75 -18.54
N ASN A 223 10.17 -19.47 -18.04
CA ASN A 223 10.28 -20.75 -17.37
C ASN A 223 11.34 -20.76 -16.24
N PRO A 224 11.23 -19.86 -15.24
CA PRO A 224 12.15 -19.85 -14.11
C PRO A 224 11.96 -21.10 -13.22
N LYS A 225 12.93 -21.39 -12.37
CA LYS A 225 12.82 -22.41 -11.32
C LYS A 225 11.84 -21.96 -10.23
N SER A 226 11.92 -20.70 -9.83
CA SER A 226 11.02 -20.09 -8.87
C SER A 226 10.86 -18.59 -9.15
N VAL A 227 9.71 -18.03 -8.71
CA VAL A 227 9.48 -16.59 -8.68
C VAL A 227 8.99 -16.21 -7.29
N THR A 228 9.70 -15.29 -6.65
CA THR A 228 9.31 -14.69 -5.37
C THR A 228 9.02 -13.22 -5.58
N VAL A 229 7.85 -12.77 -5.16
CA VAL A 229 7.41 -11.37 -5.36
C VAL A 229 7.15 -10.71 -4.01
N PHE A 230 7.71 -9.53 -3.84
CA PHE A 230 7.48 -8.64 -2.71
C PHE A 230 6.75 -7.39 -3.23
N LEU A 231 5.58 -7.11 -2.69
CA LEU A 231 4.80 -5.92 -3.03
C LEU A 231 4.59 -5.09 -1.78
N ASP A 232 5.05 -3.86 -1.82
CA ASP A 232 4.84 -2.81 -0.83
C ASP A 232 4.01 -1.70 -1.48
N THR A 233 2.65 -1.77 -1.26
CA THR A 233 1.69 -0.92 -1.97
C THR A 233 0.60 -0.34 -1.09
#